data_e756b9e873e0adfb174f7edb366e7cca
#
_entry.id   e756b9e873e0adfb174f7edb366e7cca
#
_cell.length_a   1.000
_cell.length_b   1.000
_cell.length_c   1.000
_cell.angle_alpha   90.00
_cell.angle_beta   90.00
_cell.angle_gamma   90.00
#
_symmetry.space_group_name_H-M   'P 1'
#
loop_
_entity.id
_entity.type
_entity.pdbx_description
1 polymer ?
#
loop_
_entity_poly.entity_id
_entity_poly.type
_entity_poly.pdbx_seq_one_letter_code
_entity_poly.pdbx_strand_id
1 'polypeptide(L)'
;SWEVCRLMRRNGVKSPIIMLTGADTDADTILGLDSGANDYITKPFRLGVLLARLRAHIRQHERSDDAVFIIGPYTFQPGNKQLVDPNSNKKIRLTDKEAAILKYLYHSNDKVVSRDTLLDEVWGYNAGVTTHTLETHVYRLRQKIEADPSNAQILMTEPGGYRLAL
;
A
#
# COMPACT_ATOMS: atom_id res chain seq x y z
N SER A 1 -21.44 11.93 11.88
CA SER A 1 -21.67 11.62 13.29
C SER A 1 -20.60 10.68 13.82
N TRP A 2 -20.29 10.82 15.09
CA TRP A 2 -19.29 10.00 15.81
C TRP A 2 -19.64 8.52 15.77
N GLU A 3 -20.91 8.21 15.84
CA GLU A 3 -21.42 6.82 15.83
C GLU A 3 -21.08 6.11 14.54
N VAL A 4 -21.18 6.80 13.40
CA VAL A 4 -20.82 6.21 12.09
C VAL A 4 -19.34 5.88 12.07
N CYS A 5 -18.48 6.76 12.56
CA CYS A 5 -17.03 6.50 12.61
C CYS A 5 -16.72 5.28 13.49
N ARG A 6 -17.33 5.20 14.68
CA ARG A 6 -17.18 4.01 15.55
C ARG A 6 -17.64 2.74 14.87
N LEU A 7 -18.78 2.79 14.18
CA LEU A 7 -19.32 1.64 13.47
C LEU A 7 -18.38 1.18 12.35
N MET A 8 -17.83 2.12 11.58
CA MET A 8 -16.83 1.80 10.55
C MET A 8 -15.62 1.09 11.15
N ARG A 9 -15.09 1.59 12.26
CA ARG A 9 -13.94 0.96 12.93
C ARG A 9 -14.28 -0.44 13.48
N ARG A 10 -15.46 -0.62 14.06
CA ARG A 10 -15.92 -1.94 14.54
C ARG A 10 -16.05 -2.94 13.40
N ASN A 11 -16.41 -2.47 12.20
CA ASN A 11 -16.51 -3.31 11.01
C ASN A 11 -15.18 -3.51 10.28
N GLY A 12 -14.07 -3.14 10.89
CA GLY A 12 -12.73 -3.42 10.39
C GLY A 12 -12.20 -2.43 9.35
N VAL A 13 -12.84 -1.28 9.17
CA VAL A 13 -12.31 -0.23 8.28
C VAL A 13 -11.01 0.31 8.85
N LYS A 14 -9.91 0.16 8.09
CA LYS A 14 -8.57 0.61 8.47
C LYS A 14 -8.14 1.88 7.75
N SER A 15 -8.84 2.28 6.70
CA SER A 15 -8.56 3.50 5.96
C SER A 15 -8.62 4.74 6.83
N PRO A 16 -7.87 5.80 6.52
CA PRO A 16 -8.01 7.08 7.20
C PRO A 16 -9.43 7.61 7.11
N ILE A 17 -9.92 8.16 8.21
CA ILE A 17 -11.23 8.80 8.29
C ILE A 17 -11.02 10.24 8.70
N ILE A 18 -11.50 11.18 7.89
CA ILE A 18 -11.53 12.60 8.20
C ILE A 18 -13.00 13.01 8.39
N MET A 19 -13.30 13.58 9.53
CA MET A 19 -14.65 14.07 9.83
C MET A 19 -14.79 15.53 9.44
N LEU A 20 -15.80 15.84 8.64
CA LEU A 20 -16.19 17.20 8.30
C LEU A 20 -17.47 17.53 9.06
N THR A 21 -17.46 18.60 9.84
CA THR A 21 -18.58 18.91 10.75
C THR A 21 -18.75 20.40 10.96
N GLY A 22 -19.97 20.81 11.29
CA GLY A 22 -20.27 22.17 11.76
C GLY A 22 -20.03 22.39 13.24
N ALA A 23 -19.76 21.31 14.00
CA ALA A 23 -19.48 21.40 15.44
C ALA A 23 -18.02 21.80 15.67
N ASP A 24 -17.77 22.84 16.44
CA ASP A 24 -16.46 23.45 16.63
C ASP A 24 -16.04 23.57 18.10
N THR A 25 -16.74 22.89 19.02
CA THR A 25 -16.34 22.87 20.42
C THR A 25 -15.22 21.89 20.67
N ASP A 26 -14.40 22.14 21.69
CA ASP A 26 -13.33 21.22 22.10
C ASP A 26 -13.87 19.84 22.45
N ALA A 27 -15.02 19.77 23.10
CA ALA A 27 -15.70 18.51 23.44
C ALA A 27 -16.07 17.71 22.19
N ASP A 28 -16.58 18.37 21.16
CA ASP A 28 -16.92 17.73 19.88
C ASP A 28 -15.68 17.23 19.15
N THR A 29 -14.59 17.98 19.18
CA THR A 29 -13.30 17.59 18.61
C THR A 29 -12.75 16.34 19.29
N ILE A 30 -12.76 16.32 20.63
CA ILE A 30 -12.31 15.17 21.42
C ILE A 30 -13.15 13.93 21.09
N LEU A 31 -14.47 14.05 21.10
CA LEU A 31 -15.38 12.95 20.75
C LEU A 31 -15.14 12.44 19.33
N GLY A 32 -14.87 13.35 18.39
CA GLY A 32 -14.57 12.98 17.00
C GLY A 32 -13.32 12.13 16.88
N LEU A 33 -12.24 12.56 17.48
CA LEU A 33 -10.96 11.85 17.46
C LEU A 33 -11.04 10.54 18.25
N ASP A 34 -11.68 10.55 19.43
CA ASP A 34 -11.87 9.36 20.26
C ASP A 34 -12.78 8.31 19.60
N SER A 35 -13.60 8.71 18.63
CA SER A 35 -14.43 7.77 17.86
C SER A 35 -13.63 6.91 16.87
N GLY A 36 -12.34 7.22 16.67
CA GLY A 36 -11.44 6.55 15.75
C GLY A 36 -11.17 7.31 14.45
N ALA A 37 -11.60 8.56 14.35
CA ALA A 37 -11.24 9.44 13.25
C ALA A 37 -9.76 9.81 13.32
N ASN A 38 -9.14 9.97 12.16
CA ASN A 38 -7.73 10.37 12.04
C ASN A 38 -7.59 11.90 12.07
N ASP A 39 -8.63 12.60 11.68
CA ASP A 39 -8.63 14.05 11.65
C ASP A 39 -10.06 14.59 11.73
N TYR A 40 -10.15 15.87 12.03
CA TYR A 40 -11.40 16.55 12.27
C TYR A 40 -11.32 17.97 11.70
N ILE A 41 -12.20 18.32 10.78
CA ILE A 41 -12.21 19.61 10.11
C ILE A 41 -13.59 20.24 10.28
N THR A 42 -13.64 21.47 10.81
CA THR A 42 -14.88 22.21 10.99
C THR A 42 -15.27 22.95 9.72
N LYS A 43 -16.58 23.06 9.50
CA LYS A 43 -17.18 23.88 8.43
C LYS A 43 -17.39 25.31 8.93
N PRO A 44 -17.14 26.34 8.11
CA PRO A 44 -16.63 26.29 6.74
C PRO A 44 -15.12 25.97 6.70
N PHE A 45 -14.67 25.24 5.69
CA PHE A 45 -13.26 24.91 5.52
C PHE A 45 -12.77 25.34 4.12
N ARG A 46 -11.45 25.49 4.00
CA ARG A 46 -10.80 25.74 2.71
C ARG A 46 -10.46 24.43 2.03
N LEU A 47 -10.84 24.30 0.75
CA LEU A 47 -10.58 23.08 -0.04
C LEU A 47 -9.11 22.70 -0.04
N GLY A 48 -8.19 23.66 -0.19
CA GLY A 48 -6.75 23.41 -0.17
C GLY A 48 -6.26 22.76 1.14
N VAL A 49 -6.84 23.17 2.27
CA VAL A 49 -6.52 22.58 3.58
C VAL A 49 -7.02 21.14 3.67
N LEU A 50 -8.25 20.87 3.23
CA LEU A 50 -8.80 19.52 3.20
C LEU A 50 -7.94 18.60 2.34
N LEU A 51 -7.59 19.02 1.13
CA LEU A 51 -6.75 18.23 0.21
C LEU A 51 -5.35 17.96 0.77
N ALA A 52 -4.75 18.95 1.45
CA ALA A 52 -3.44 18.78 2.08
C ALA A 52 -3.49 17.73 3.21
N ARG A 53 -4.53 17.77 4.04
CA ARG A 53 -4.73 16.79 5.12
C ARG A 53 -5.03 15.41 4.59
N LEU A 54 -5.86 15.28 3.55
CA LEU A 54 -6.11 14.01 2.86
C LEU A 54 -4.81 13.40 2.36
N ARG A 55 -4.00 14.18 1.64
CA ARG A 55 -2.69 13.69 1.14
C ARG A 55 -1.78 13.24 2.28
N ALA A 56 -1.74 13.96 3.38
CA ALA A 56 -0.91 13.62 4.53
C ALA A 56 -1.35 12.29 5.17
N HIS A 57 -2.65 12.11 5.38
CA HIS A 57 -3.19 10.88 5.98
C HIS A 57 -3.06 9.67 5.05
N ILE A 58 -3.27 9.85 3.74
CA ILE A 58 -3.05 8.77 2.76
C ILE A 58 -1.58 8.35 2.76
N ARG A 59 -0.65 9.31 2.72
CA ARG A 59 0.78 9.02 2.74
C ARG A 59 1.21 8.27 4.01
N GLN A 60 0.68 8.65 5.16
CA GLN A 60 0.94 7.97 6.43
C GLN A 60 0.37 6.56 6.44
N HIS A 61 -0.86 6.38 5.93
CA HIS A 61 -1.52 5.08 5.85
C HIS A 61 -0.77 4.10 4.95
N GLU A 62 -0.29 4.56 3.79
CA GLU A 62 0.46 3.73 2.84
C GLU A 62 1.77 3.17 3.43
N ARG A 63 2.31 3.82 4.46
CA ARG A 63 3.48 3.36 5.21
C ARG A 63 3.14 2.42 6.35
N SER A 64 1.87 2.28 6.69
CA SER A 64 1.42 1.42 7.79
C SER A 64 1.27 -0.03 7.35
N ASP A 65 1.21 -0.94 8.33
CA ASP A 65 0.95 -2.36 8.09
C ASP A 65 -0.49 -2.64 7.67
N ASP A 66 -1.39 -1.65 7.83
CA ASP A 66 -2.80 -1.75 7.44
C ASP A 66 -3.04 -1.42 5.95
N ALA A 67 -2.03 -0.94 5.23
CA ALA A 67 -2.14 -0.60 3.83
C ALA A 67 -2.46 -1.83 2.98
N VAL A 68 -3.37 -1.66 2.02
CA VAL A 68 -3.80 -2.71 1.09
C VAL A 68 -3.75 -2.14 -0.33
N PHE A 69 -3.13 -2.87 -1.25
CA PHE A 69 -2.95 -2.45 -2.63
C PHE A 69 -3.53 -3.47 -3.59
N ILE A 70 -3.95 -3.01 -4.77
CA ILE A 70 -4.41 -3.90 -5.84
C ILE A 70 -3.28 -4.08 -6.84
N ILE A 71 -2.87 -5.34 -7.05
CA ILE A 71 -1.85 -5.74 -8.01
C ILE A 71 -2.43 -6.84 -8.90
N GLY A 72 -2.70 -6.52 -10.17
CA GLY A 72 -3.36 -7.44 -11.07
C GLY A 72 -4.69 -7.92 -10.48
N PRO A 73 -4.95 -9.24 -10.42
CA PRO A 73 -6.17 -9.79 -9.85
C PRO A 73 -6.15 -9.88 -8.33
N TYR A 74 -5.03 -9.50 -7.68
CA TYR A 74 -4.81 -9.73 -6.26
C TYR A 74 -4.98 -8.48 -5.42
N THR A 75 -5.37 -8.69 -4.16
CA THR A 75 -5.23 -7.73 -3.08
C THR A 75 -3.90 -8.01 -2.37
N PHE A 76 -2.99 -7.05 -2.39
CA PHE A 76 -1.68 -7.15 -1.74
C PHE A 76 -1.74 -6.54 -0.34
N GLN A 77 -1.35 -7.33 0.65
CA GLN A 77 -1.30 -6.95 2.06
C GLN A 77 0.16 -7.04 2.54
N PRO A 78 0.97 -5.97 2.40
CA PRO A 78 2.40 -6.02 2.74
C PRO A 78 2.66 -6.36 4.20
N GLY A 79 1.84 -5.85 5.12
CA GLY A 79 1.97 -6.13 6.55
C GLY A 79 1.82 -7.61 6.90
N ASN A 80 1.01 -8.34 6.14
CA ASN A 80 0.82 -9.78 6.28
C ASN A 80 1.70 -10.61 5.33
N LYS A 81 2.48 -9.95 4.47
CA LYS A 81 3.31 -10.57 3.43
C LYS A 81 2.53 -11.58 2.62
N GLN A 82 1.38 -11.17 2.10
CA GLN A 82 0.51 -12.04 1.33
C GLN A 82 -0.24 -11.30 0.23
N LEU A 83 -0.59 -12.08 -0.78
CA LEU A 83 -1.57 -11.72 -1.80
C LEU A 83 -2.83 -12.54 -1.57
N VAL A 84 -3.99 -11.93 -1.80
CA VAL A 84 -5.27 -12.61 -1.71
C VAL A 84 -6.01 -12.45 -3.03
N ASP A 85 -6.48 -13.55 -3.58
CA ASP A 85 -7.42 -13.53 -4.68
C ASP A 85 -8.82 -13.28 -4.11
N PRO A 86 -9.45 -12.12 -4.38
CA PRO A 86 -10.75 -11.79 -3.78
C PRO A 86 -11.89 -12.69 -4.26
N ASN A 87 -11.72 -13.35 -5.41
CA ASN A 87 -12.76 -14.24 -5.96
C ASN A 87 -12.76 -15.63 -5.31
N SER A 88 -11.57 -16.17 -5.01
CA SER A 88 -11.41 -17.51 -4.45
C SER A 88 -11.01 -17.52 -2.97
N ASN A 89 -10.68 -16.36 -2.41
CA ASN A 89 -10.04 -16.22 -1.08
C ASN A 89 -8.72 -16.99 -0.95
N LYS A 90 -8.12 -17.40 -2.06
CA LYS A 90 -6.83 -18.06 -2.06
C LYS A 90 -5.77 -17.07 -1.59
N LYS A 91 -4.97 -17.49 -0.61
CA LYS A 91 -3.87 -16.70 -0.06
C LYS A 91 -2.55 -17.21 -0.62
N ILE A 92 -1.72 -16.28 -1.09
CA ILE A 92 -0.37 -16.54 -1.57
C ILE A 92 0.59 -15.90 -0.59
N ARG A 93 1.39 -16.71 0.09
CA ARG A 93 2.39 -16.22 1.04
C ARG A 93 3.63 -15.73 0.29
N LEU A 94 4.13 -14.57 0.70
CA LEU A 94 5.33 -13.96 0.17
C LEU A 94 6.46 -14.02 1.19
N THR A 95 7.68 -14.11 0.71
CA THR A 95 8.86 -13.87 1.55
C THR A 95 9.01 -12.37 1.81
N ASP A 96 9.85 -12.02 2.81
CA ASP A 96 10.14 -10.61 3.11
C ASP A 96 10.61 -9.83 1.89
N LYS A 97 11.52 -10.43 1.11
CA LYS A 97 12.10 -9.79 -0.08
C LYS A 97 11.11 -9.70 -1.22
N GLU A 98 10.28 -10.71 -1.42
CA GLU A 98 9.20 -10.68 -2.42
C GLU A 98 8.19 -9.57 -2.11
N ALA A 99 7.75 -9.46 -0.85
CA ALA A 99 6.85 -8.40 -0.44
C ALA A 99 7.49 -7.01 -0.58
N ALA A 100 8.77 -6.87 -0.24
CA ALA A 100 9.51 -5.62 -0.38
C ALA A 100 9.67 -5.19 -1.85
N ILE A 101 9.94 -6.12 -2.75
CA ILE A 101 10.02 -5.86 -4.19
C ILE A 101 8.68 -5.34 -4.72
N LEU A 102 7.59 -6.05 -4.42
CA LEU A 102 6.25 -5.63 -4.86
C LEU A 102 5.86 -4.25 -4.30
N LYS A 103 6.12 -4.01 -3.03
CA LYS A 103 5.81 -2.74 -2.38
C LYS A 103 6.58 -1.58 -3.03
N TYR A 104 7.86 -1.76 -3.27
CA TYR A 104 8.67 -0.73 -3.91
C TYR A 104 8.22 -0.43 -5.34
N LEU A 105 7.99 -1.47 -6.13
CA LEU A 105 7.52 -1.32 -7.51
C LEU A 105 6.12 -0.70 -7.57
N TYR A 106 5.23 -1.05 -6.65
CA TYR A 106 3.92 -0.43 -6.57
C TYR A 106 4.01 1.09 -6.37
N HIS A 107 4.84 1.53 -5.43
CA HIS A 107 5.04 2.96 -5.15
C HIS A 107 5.82 3.70 -6.24
N SER A 108 6.39 3.00 -7.19
CA SER A 108 7.08 3.58 -8.34
C SER A 108 6.12 3.99 -9.48
N ASN A 109 4.81 3.81 -9.30
CA ASN A 109 3.76 4.32 -10.17
C ASN A 109 3.94 3.93 -11.65
N ASP A 110 4.04 2.63 -11.91
CA ASP A 110 4.17 2.09 -13.27
C ASP A 110 5.47 2.50 -13.99
N LYS A 111 6.45 3.01 -13.24
CA LYS A 111 7.76 3.37 -13.79
C LYS A 111 8.72 2.18 -13.75
N VAL A 112 9.64 2.15 -14.71
CA VAL A 112 10.73 1.19 -14.72
C VAL A 112 11.71 1.52 -13.59
N VAL A 113 12.04 0.53 -12.77
CA VAL A 113 13.03 0.63 -11.71
C VAL A 113 14.24 -0.22 -12.07
N SER A 114 15.42 0.36 -11.97
CA SER A 114 16.66 -0.35 -12.30
C SER A 114 16.94 -1.49 -11.31
N ARG A 115 17.68 -2.48 -11.75
CA ARG A 115 18.11 -3.59 -10.90
C ARG A 115 18.94 -3.11 -9.71
N ASP A 116 19.83 -2.17 -9.94
CA ASP A 116 20.66 -1.60 -8.87
C ASP A 116 19.81 -0.86 -7.83
N THR A 117 18.83 -0.08 -8.26
CA THR A 117 17.90 0.60 -7.35
C THR A 117 17.12 -0.40 -6.51
N LEU A 118 16.59 -1.47 -7.11
CA LEU A 118 15.88 -2.51 -6.37
C LEU A 118 16.77 -3.23 -5.38
N LEU A 119 18.01 -3.54 -5.75
CA LEU A 119 18.98 -4.14 -4.83
C LEU A 119 19.24 -3.24 -3.63
N ASP A 120 19.49 -1.96 -3.86
CA ASP A 120 19.77 -1.00 -2.78
C ASP A 120 18.57 -0.82 -1.86
N GLU A 121 17.38 -0.66 -2.42
CA GLU A 121 16.16 -0.39 -1.65
C GLU A 121 15.65 -1.60 -0.90
N VAL A 122 15.80 -2.80 -1.44
CA VAL A 122 15.28 -4.03 -0.85
C VAL A 122 16.29 -4.72 0.06
N TRP A 123 17.57 -4.75 -0.31
CA TRP A 123 18.63 -5.40 0.47
C TRP A 123 19.51 -4.44 1.24
N GLY A 124 19.54 -3.18 0.88
CA GLY A 124 20.39 -2.19 1.50
C GLY A 124 21.73 -2.00 0.79
N TYR A 125 22.32 -0.84 0.99
CA TYR A 125 23.45 -0.33 0.21
C TYR A 125 24.72 -1.20 0.24
N ASN A 126 24.98 -1.91 1.34
CA ASN A 126 26.20 -2.71 1.54
C ASN A 126 25.95 -4.20 1.73
N ALA A 127 24.84 -4.72 1.22
CA ALA A 127 24.46 -6.10 1.46
C ALA A 127 25.32 -7.13 0.71
N GLY A 128 26.15 -6.69 -0.25
CA GLY A 128 27.01 -7.58 -1.05
C GLY A 128 26.26 -8.54 -1.97
N VAL A 129 24.98 -8.31 -2.22
CA VAL A 129 24.15 -9.11 -3.12
C VAL A 129 24.30 -8.65 -4.56
N THR A 130 24.13 -9.58 -5.49
CA THR A 130 24.25 -9.32 -6.92
C THR A 130 22.88 -9.27 -7.60
N THR A 131 22.85 -8.78 -8.85
CA THR A 131 21.64 -8.80 -9.68
C THR A 131 21.09 -10.20 -9.86
N HIS A 132 21.91 -11.23 -9.80
CA HIS A 132 21.46 -12.62 -9.87
C HIS A 132 20.53 -12.98 -8.70
N THR A 133 20.81 -12.49 -7.49
CA THR A 133 19.93 -12.65 -6.32
C THR A 133 18.56 -12.04 -6.59
N LEU A 134 18.53 -10.82 -7.13
CA LEU A 134 17.28 -10.15 -7.50
C LEU A 134 16.51 -10.96 -8.56
N GLU A 135 17.18 -11.40 -9.60
CA GLU A 135 16.57 -12.17 -10.68
C GLU A 135 15.96 -13.48 -10.17
N THR A 136 16.62 -14.15 -9.23
CA THR A 136 16.07 -15.35 -8.58
C THR A 136 14.79 -15.06 -7.81
N HIS A 137 14.74 -13.96 -7.08
CA HIS A 137 13.53 -13.55 -6.36
C HIS A 137 12.40 -13.16 -7.32
N VAL A 138 12.72 -12.47 -8.42
CA VAL A 138 11.74 -12.13 -9.47
C VAL A 138 11.20 -13.39 -10.12
N TYR A 139 12.06 -14.37 -10.41
CA TYR A 139 11.62 -15.65 -10.96
C TYR A 139 10.61 -16.37 -10.03
N ARG A 140 10.92 -16.47 -8.74
CA ARG A 140 10.04 -17.10 -7.75
C ARG A 140 8.73 -16.33 -7.59
N LEU A 141 8.81 -15.00 -7.61
CA LEU A 141 7.65 -14.15 -7.50
C LEU A 141 6.70 -14.33 -8.68
N ARG A 142 7.23 -14.41 -9.90
CA ARG A 142 6.45 -14.70 -11.11
C ARG A 142 5.75 -16.05 -11.04
N GLN A 143 6.41 -17.08 -10.50
CA GLN A 143 5.78 -18.38 -10.28
C GLN A 143 4.56 -18.29 -9.38
N LYS A 144 4.52 -17.31 -8.46
CA LYS A 144 3.41 -17.10 -7.52
C LYS A 144 2.29 -16.26 -8.10
N ILE A 145 2.58 -15.24 -8.91
CA ILE A 145 1.62 -14.19 -9.28
C ILE A 145 1.18 -14.20 -10.75
N GLU A 146 2.01 -14.71 -11.66
CA GLU A 146 1.68 -14.71 -13.09
C GLU A 146 0.83 -15.93 -13.47
N ALA A 147 -0.14 -15.71 -14.36
CA ALA A 147 -0.87 -16.83 -14.95
C ALA A 147 0.06 -17.73 -15.77
N ASP A 148 0.96 -17.12 -16.56
CA ASP A 148 2.06 -17.77 -17.27
C ASP A 148 3.38 -17.07 -16.91
N PRO A 149 4.21 -17.68 -16.04
CA PRO A 149 5.47 -17.06 -15.62
C PRO A 149 6.44 -16.75 -16.75
N SER A 150 6.38 -17.49 -17.86
CA SER A 150 7.24 -17.25 -19.03
C SER A 150 6.77 -16.08 -19.89
N ASN A 151 5.51 -15.63 -19.69
CA ASN A 151 4.91 -14.48 -20.37
C ASN A 151 4.30 -13.54 -19.33
N ALA A 152 5.15 -12.88 -18.56
CA ALA A 152 4.74 -12.02 -17.44
C ALA A 152 3.89 -10.85 -17.92
N GLN A 153 2.76 -10.62 -17.26
CA GLN A 153 1.84 -9.52 -17.51
C GLN A 153 1.76 -8.54 -16.33
N ILE A 154 2.18 -8.95 -15.16
CA ILE A 154 2.12 -8.15 -13.92
C ILE A 154 3.50 -7.59 -13.60
N LEU A 155 4.48 -8.46 -13.40
CA LEU A 155 5.87 -8.10 -13.10
C LEU A 155 6.68 -8.17 -14.39
N MET A 156 6.81 -7.03 -15.07
CA MET A 156 7.37 -6.91 -16.39
C MET A 156 8.88 -6.70 -16.35
N THR A 157 9.60 -7.34 -17.25
CA THR A 157 10.97 -6.96 -17.58
C THR A 157 10.94 -5.90 -18.68
N GLU A 158 11.61 -4.79 -18.42
CA GLU A 158 11.69 -3.68 -19.35
C GLU A 158 13.17 -3.34 -19.64
N PRO A 159 13.48 -2.63 -20.73
CA PRO A 159 14.81 -2.08 -20.90
C PRO A 159 15.18 -1.22 -19.70
N GLY A 160 16.25 -1.60 -19.01
CA GLY A 160 16.73 -0.90 -17.82
C GLY A 160 16.25 -1.44 -16.47
N GLY A 161 15.35 -2.43 -16.43
CA GLY A 161 14.95 -3.00 -15.15
C GLY A 161 13.61 -3.71 -15.13
N TYR A 162 12.84 -3.47 -14.09
CA TYR A 162 11.52 -4.06 -13.86
C TYR A 162 10.46 -3.00 -13.67
N ARG A 163 9.23 -3.34 -14.02
CA ARG A 163 8.05 -2.51 -13.86
C ARG A 163 6.88 -3.37 -13.40
N LEU A 164 6.09 -2.85 -12.47
CA LEU A 164 4.83 -3.46 -12.10
C LEU A 164 3.73 -2.83 -12.95
N ALA A 165 3.04 -3.63 -13.75
CA ALA A 165 1.89 -3.17 -14.53
C ALA A 165 0.68 -3.03 -13.62
N LEU A 166 0.15 -1.80 -13.49
CA LEU A 166 -0.98 -1.45 -12.62
C LEU A 166 -2.24 -1.16 -13.42
#